data_b0959c821e4f31696717a2ff4722ba02
#
_entry.id   b0959c821e4f31696717a2ff4722ba02
#
_cell.length_a   1.000
_cell.length_b   1.000
_cell.length_c   1.000
_cell.angle_alpha   90.00
_cell.angle_beta   90.00
_cell.angle_gamma   90.00
#
_symmetry.space_group_name_H-M   'P 1'
#
loop_
_entity.id
_entity.type
_entity.pdbx_description
1 polymer ?
#
loop_
_entity_poly.entity_id
_entity_poly.type
_entity_poly.pdbx_seq_one_letter_code
_entity_poly.pdbx_strand_id
1 'polypeptide(L)'
;MSRHPAIEFLDALDSAIEATFHITTFTDLPKGAEKPKLDPLLKEFEDQTLVQVEHLLPALEQLNASGAGIFFCVNQCQGKRKKENVTRVRCVHADFDSAIQSQIDAVRQKLRPSIEVHTSGTTKHHFYWALDTADDIDVPTAEAMNRALVDLGADPAATDTSRLLRLPGFLHMKYRDRDETPLVTATFGQAQPKGGKQ
;
A
#
# COMPACT_ATOMS: atom_id res chain seq x y z
N MET A 1 2.40 -1.62 -24.97
CA MET A 1 1.39 -1.10 -24.00
C MET A 1 2.10 -0.92 -22.67
N SER A 2 1.87 0.18 -21.97
CA SER A 2 2.39 0.31 -20.60
C SER A 2 1.64 -0.65 -19.68
N ARG A 3 2.35 -1.24 -18.73
CA ARG A 3 1.77 -2.11 -17.70
C ARG A 3 0.84 -1.29 -16.79
N HIS A 4 -0.21 -1.89 -16.23
CA HIS A 4 -1.10 -1.19 -15.30
C HIS A 4 -0.33 -0.76 -14.03
N PRO A 5 -0.51 0.49 -13.51
CA PRO A 5 0.27 0.99 -12.37
C PRO A 5 0.20 0.12 -11.11
N ALA A 6 -0.93 -0.55 -10.87
CA ALA A 6 -1.04 -1.52 -9.76
C ALA A 6 -0.06 -2.68 -9.90
N ILE A 7 0.11 -3.20 -11.10
CA ILE A 7 1.01 -4.32 -11.37
C ILE A 7 2.47 -3.89 -11.30
N GLU A 8 2.79 -2.69 -11.83
CA GLU A 8 4.14 -2.11 -11.70
C GLU A 8 4.52 -1.89 -10.23
N PHE A 9 3.57 -1.41 -9.43
CA PHE A 9 3.75 -1.19 -8.00
C PHE A 9 3.99 -2.51 -7.24
N LEU A 10 3.13 -3.51 -7.43
CA LEU A 10 3.23 -4.80 -6.72
C LEU A 10 4.52 -5.55 -7.10
N ASP A 11 4.92 -5.51 -8.37
CA ASP A 11 6.17 -6.10 -8.85
C ASP A 11 7.41 -5.39 -8.28
N ALA A 12 7.36 -4.05 -8.18
CA ALA A 12 8.43 -3.28 -7.56
C ALA A 12 8.51 -3.49 -6.04
N LEU A 13 7.38 -3.76 -5.38
CA LEU A 13 7.33 -4.04 -3.95
C LEU A 13 7.86 -5.43 -3.62
N ASP A 14 7.56 -6.42 -4.46
CA ASP A 14 7.94 -7.81 -4.26
C ASP A 14 7.93 -8.57 -5.60
N SER A 15 9.11 -8.76 -6.18
CA SER A 15 9.29 -9.44 -7.47
C SER A 15 9.56 -10.96 -7.35
N ALA A 16 9.43 -11.54 -6.14
CA ALA A 16 9.61 -12.97 -5.97
C ALA A 16 8.53 -13.76 -6.72
N ILE A 17 8.91 -14.87 -7.34
CA ILE A 17 7.99 -15.71 -8.15
C ILE A 17 6.84 -16.25 -7.29
N GLU A 18 7.14 -16.58 -6.02
CA GLU A 18 6.16 -17.08 -5.04
C GLU A 18 5.41 -15.97 -4.31
N ALA A 19 5.64 -14.69 -4.65
CA ALA A 19 4.95 -13.58 -4.01
C ALA A 19 3.43 -13.68 -4.24
N THR A 20 2.68 -13.59 -3.14
CA THR A 20 1.22 -13.48 -3.18
C THR A 20 0.74 -12.20 -2.52
N PHE A 21 -0.37 -11.67 -3.00
CA PHE A 21 -0.97 -10.42 -2.56
C PHE A 21 -2.41 -10.66 -2.11
N HIS A 22 -2.79 -10.02 -1.02
CA HIS A 22 -4.17 -9.97 -0.57
C HIS A 22 -4.76 -8.63 -0.98
N ILE A 23 -5.77 -8.66 -1.85
CA ILE A 23 -6.48 -7.47 -2.33
C ILE A 23 -7.84 -7.39 -1.63
N THR A 24 -8.18 -6.22 -1.11
CA THR A 24 -9.46 -5.96 -0.46
C THR A 24 -10.11 -4.73 -1.07
N THR A 25 -11.42 -4.82 -1.31
CA THR A 25 -12.23 -3.69 -1.75
C THR A 25 -13.35 -3.43 -0.75
N PHE A 26 -13.75 -2.20 -0.57
CA PHE A 26 -14.93 -1.82 0.21
C PHE A 26 -15.39 -0.41 -0.19
N THR A 27 -16.64 -0.06 0.16
CA THR A 27 -17.18 1.28 -0.14
C THR A 27 -16.28 2.35 0.49
N ASP A 28 -15.74 3.23 -0.35
CA ASP A 28 -14.83 4.29 0.06
C ASP A 28 -15.62 5.54 0.42
N LEU A 29 -16.03 5.61 1.68
CA LEU A 29 -16.91 6.67 2.17
C LEU A 29 -16.15 7.94 2.56
N PRO A 30 -16.75 9.12 2.35
CA PRO A 30 -16.27 10.37 2.92
C PRO A 30 -16.12 10.28 4.44
N LYS A 31 -15.23 11.12 5.01
CA LYS A 31 -15.03 11.16 6.46
C LYS A 31 -16.33 11.54 7.17
N GLY A 32 -16.74 10.73 8.13
CA GLY A 32 -17.96 10.95 8.92
C GLY A 32 -19.23 10.34 8.32
N ALA A 33 -19.17 9.75 7.13
CA ALA A 33 -20.30 9.03 6.58
C ALA A 33 -20.56 7.73 7.35
N GLU A 34 -21.83 7.37 7.49
CA GLU A 34 -22.24 6.13 8.16
C GLU A 34 -21.87 4.91 7.29
N LYS A 35 -21.22 3.94 7.91
CA LYS A 35 -20.86 2.69 7.20
C LYS A 35 -22.09 1.80 7.06
N PRO A 36 -22.34 1.22 5.88
CA PRO A 36 -23.43 0.28 5.71
C PRO A 36 -23.21 -0.95 6.58
N LYS A 37 -24.28 -1.50 7.17
CA LYS A 37 -24.23 -2.74 7.95
C LYS A 37 -23.70 -3.92 7.12
N LEU A 38 -24.04 -3.93 5.83
CA LEU A 38 -23.52 -4.88 4.85
C LEU A 38 -22.93 -4.05 3.70
N ASP A 39 -21.63 -4.17 3.48
CA ASP A 39 -20.97 -3.43 2.40
C ASP A 39 -21.05 -4.23 1.09
N PRO A 40 -21.82 -3.77 0.09
CA PRO A 40 -21.98 -4.51 -1.17
C PRO A 40 -20.70 -4.56 -2.00
N LEU A 41 -19.76 -3.64 -1.76
CA LEU A 41 -18.48 -3.54 -2.47
C LEU A 41 -17.32 -4.22 -1.72
N LEU A 42 -17.61 -4.83 -0.55
CA LEU A 42 -16.61 -5.62 0.17
C LEU A 42 -16.33 -6.91 -0.60
N LYS A 43 -15.08 -7.05 -1.07
CA LYS A 43 -14.53 -8.27 -1.65
C LYS A 43 -13.13 -8.48 -1.09
N GLU A 44 -12.77 -9.73 -0.85
CA GLU A 44 -11.44 -10.15 -0.44
C GLU A 44 -10.92 -11.18 -1.43
N PHE A 45 -9.72 -10.93 -1.97
CA PHE A 45 -9.02 -11.79 -2.91
C PHE A 45 -7.72 -12.21 -2.23
N GLU A 46 -7.76 -13.37 -1.58
CA GLU A 46 -6.66 -13.93 -0.79
C GLU A 46 -5.63 -14.61 -1.70
N ASP A 47 -4.35 -14.59 -1.30
CA ASP A 47 -3.23 -15.37 -1.90
C ASP A 47 -3.08 -15.23 -3.43
N GLN A 48 -3.33 -14.05 -3.98
CA GLN A 48 -3.26 -13.81 -5.43
C GLN A 48 -1.82 -13.62 -5.89
N THR A 49 -1.35 -14.43 -6.82
CA THR A 49 -0.09 -14.16 -7.54
C THR A 49 -0.21 -12.90 -8.38
N LEU A 50 0.92 -12.32 -8.80
CA LEU A 50 0.91 -11.09 -9.62
C LEU A 50 0.10 -11.28 -10.93
N VAL A 51 0.19 -12.44 -11.56
CA VAL A 51 -0.59 -12.79 -12.77
C VAL A 51 -2.08 -12.85 -12.47
N GLN A 52 -2.46 -13.41 -11.32
CA GLN A 52 -3.88 -13.45 -10.92
C GLN A 52 -4.41 -12.04 -10.61
N VAL A 53 -3.62 -11.17 -9.96
CA VAL A 53 -4.01 -9.75 -9.78
C VAL A 53 -4.19 -9.07 -11.13
N GLU A 54 -3.31 -9.31 -12.10
CA GLU A 54 -3.45 -8.76 -13.46
C GLU A 54 -4.77 -9.19 -14.12
N HIS A 55 -5.18 -10.45 -13.95
CA HIS A 55 -6.47 -10.93 -14.44
C HIS A 55 -7.67 -10.34 -13.67
N LEU A 56 -7.48 -9.88 -12.44
CA LEU A 56 -8.53 -9.23 -11.65
C LEU A 56 -8.74 -7.75 -12.02
N LEU A 57 -7.81 -7.10 -12.73
CA LEU A 57 -7.88 -5.66 -13.01
C LEU A 57 -9.22 -5.19 -13.56
N PRO A 58 -9.84 -5.85 -14.57
CA PRO A 58 -11.14 -5.40 -15.09
C PRO A 58 -12.25 -5.38 -14.01
N ALA A 59 -12.24 -6.38 -13.12
CA ALA A 59 -13.21 -6.43 -12.01
C ALA A 59 -12.92 -5.36 -10.94
N LEU A 60 -11.64 -5.10 -10.63
CA LEU A 60 -11.23 -4.05 -9.70
C LEU A 60 -11.57 -2.65 -10.24
N GLU A 61 -11.37 -2.41 -11.54
CA GLU A 61 -11.76 -1.16 -12.21
C GLU A 61 -13.28 -0.93 -12.14
N GLN A 62 -14.07 -1.98 -12.38
CA GLN A 62 -15.53 -1.91 -12.26
C GLN A 62 -15.98 -1.62 -10.81
N LEU A 63 -15.36 -2.26 -9.81
CA LEU A 63 -15.63 -2.01 -8.40
C LEU A 63 -15.24 -0.57 -8.02
N ASN A 64 -14.08 -0.09 -8.49
CA ASN A 64 -13.65 1.28 -8.25
C ASN A 64 -14.61 2.29 -8.88
N ALA A 65 -15.02 2.08 -10.14
CA ALA A 65 -16.04 2.92 -10.81
C ALA A 65 -17.40 2.92 -10.05
N SER A 66 -17.71 1.83 -9.34
CA SER A 66 -18.90 1.72 -8.50
C SER A 66 -18.76 2.38 -7.12
N GLY A 67 -17.59 2.94 -6.79
CA GLY A 67 -17.33 3.66 -5.55
C GLY A 67 -16.50 2.89 -4.50
N ALA A 68 -15.93 1.74 -4.85
CA ALA A 68 -15.01 1.04 -3.97
C ALA A 68 -13.64 1.70 -3.92
N GLY A 69 -13.02 1.76 -2.74
CA GLY A 69 -11.58 1.88 -2.61
C GLY A 69 -10.92 0.53 -2.87
N ILE A 70 -9.78 0.54 -3.54
CA ILE A 70 -8.99 -0.67 -3.81
C ILE A 70 -7.76 -0.64 -2.93
N PHE A 71 -7.57 -1.70 -2.13
CA PHE A 71 -6.51 -1.81 -1.14
C PHE A 71 -5.76 -3.12 -1.29
N PHE A 72 -4.53 -3.16 -0.81
CA PHE A 72 -3.74 -4.38 -0.70
C PHE A 72 -3.16 -4.51 0.71
N CYS A 73 -2.90 -5.74 1.16
CA CYS A 73 -2.16 -5.99 2.39
C CYS A 73 -0.67 -5.76 2.15
N VAL A 74 -0.05 -4.91 2.98
CA VAL A 74 1.35 -4.47 2.79
C VAL A 74 2.35 -5.61 2.85
N ASN A 75 2.10 -6.64 3.67
CA ASN A 75 2.94 -7.82 3.78
C ASN A 75 2.20 -9.08 3.36
N GLN A 76 2.92 -10.15 3.08
CA GLN A 76 2.34 -11.39 2.63
C GLN A 76 1.61 -12.09 3.78
N CYS A 77 0.32 -12.34 3.58
CA CYS A 77 -0.50 -13.17 4.47
C CYS A 77 -0.86 -14.46 3.74
N GLN A 78 -1.05 -15.53 4.49
CA GLN A 78 -1.62 -16.78 3.99
C GLN A 78 -3.09 -16.88 4.43
N GLY A 79 -4.01 -16.95 3.47
CA GLY A 79 -5.44 -16.93 3.72
C GLY A 79 -5.91 -15.58 4.27
N LYS A 80 -6.75 -15.58 5.28
CA LYS A 80 -7.34 -14.36 5.84
C LYS A 80 -6.29 -13.37 6.32
N ARG A 81 -6.50 -12.10 5.99
CA ARG A 81 -5.66 -10.98 6.42
C ARG A 81 -5.75 -10.77 7.93
N LYS A 82 -4.78 -11.32 8.64
CA LYS A 82 -4.59 -11.17 10.09
C LYS A 82 -3.10 -11.13 10.40
N LYS A 83 -2.71 -10.52 11.53
CA LYS A 83 -1.33 -10.43 11.95
C LYS A 83 -0.66 -11.81 12.11
N GLU A 84 -1.36 -12.75 12.71
CA GLU A 84 -0.91 -14.13 12.90
C GLU A 84 -0.72 -14.92 11.59
N ASN A 85 -1.29 -14.43 10.50
CA ASN A 85 -1.21 -15.03 9.16
C ASN A 85 -0.15 -14.36 8.27
N VAL A 86 0.59 -13.37 8.79
CA VAL A 86 1.73 -12.78 8.06
C VAL A 86 2.84 -13.80 7.98
N THR A 87 3.12 -14.27 6.77
CA THR A 87 4.14 -15.31 6.50
C THR A 87 5.46 -14.73 6.04
N ARG A 88 5.44 -13.50 5.49
CA ARG A 88 6.66 -12.79 5.08
C ARG A 88 6.48 -11.29 5.17
N VAL A 89 7.43 -10.62 5.80
CA VAL A 89 7.55 -9.16 5.76
C VAL A 89 8.31 -8.78 4.50
N ARG A 90 7.63 -8.07 3.58
CA ARG A 90 8.22 -7.62 2.30
C ARG A 90 8.64 -6.15 2.32
N CYS A 91 8.12 -5.38 3.28
CA CYS A 91 8.48 -3.98 3.44
C CYS A 91 8.26 -3.47 4.86
N VAL A 92 9.02 -2.44 5.21
CA VAL A 92 8.65 -1.46 6.24
C VAL A 92 7.82 -0.40 5.54
N HIS A 93 6.82 0.15 6.20
CA HIS A 93 5.91 1.14 5.60
C HIS A 93 5.50 2.23 6.58
N ALA A 94 5.05 3.34 6.04
CA ALA A 94 4.46 4.44 6.80
C ALA A 94 3.33 5.12 6.02
N ASP A 95 2.26 5.47 6.71
CA ASP A 95 1.13 6.26 6.20
C ASP A 95 1.24 7.70 6.75
N PHE A 96 1.24 8.68 5.87
CA PHE A 96 1.32 10.10 6.21
C PHE A 96 0.03 10.80 5.77
N ASP A 97 -0.97 10.79 6.65
CA ASP A 97 -2.29 11.40 6.38
C ASP A 97 -2.41 12.84 6.88
N SER A 98 -1.60 13.24 7.86
CA SER A 98 -1.66 14.54 8.55
C SER A 98 -0.31 15.24 8.64
N ALA A 99 0.69 14.77 7.91
CA ALA A 99 2.04 15.35 7.93
C ALA A 99 2.10 16.72 7.25
N ILE A 100 3.07 17.52 7.65
CA ILE A 100 3.42 18.76 6.96
C ILE A 100 4.51 18.50 5.92
N GLN A 101 4.63 19.38 4.93
CA GLN A 101 5.55 19.20 3.80
C GLN A 101 7.01 18.96 4.24
N SER A 102 7.49 19.64 5.28
CA SER A 102 8.86 19.47 5.77
C SER A 102 9.12 18.08 6.36
N GLN A 103 8.12 17.40 6.91
CA GLN A 103 8.25 16.01 7.37
C GLN A 103 8.36 15.06 6.19
N ILE A 104 7.52 15.24 5.17
CA ILE A 104 7.58 14.48 3.92
C ILE A 104 8.96 14.62 3.26
N ASP A 105 9.47 15.85 3.15
CA ASP A 105 10.77 16.12 2.55
C ASP A 105 11.93 15.53 3.37
N ALA A 106 11.82 15.56 4.70
CA ALA A 106 12.80 14.93 5.59
C ALA A 106 12.84 13.41 5.41
N VAL A 107 11.68 12.74 5.27
CA VAL A 107 11.61 11.31 4.98
C VAL A 107 12.26 10.98 3.63
N ARG A 108 11.93 11.72 2.58
CA ARG A 108 12.53 11.54 1.24
C ARG A 108 14.04 11.67 1.26
N GLN A 109 14.56 12.70 1.94
CA GLN A 109 16.00 12.99 1.96
C GLN A 109 16.79 12.02 2.84
N LYS A 110 16.28 11.72 4.04
CA LYS A 110 17.02 10.96 5.06
C LYS A 110 16.84 9.45 4.94
N LEU A 111 15.63 8.99 4.64
CA LEU A 111 15.28 7.58 4.65
C LEU A 111 15.15 6.96 3.25
N ARG A 112 15.05 7.80 2.20
CA ARG A 112 15.03 7.37 0.80
C ARG A 112 14.15 6.15 0.55
N PRO A 113 12.81 6.28 0.63
CA PRO A 113 11.91 5.16 0.43
C PRO A 113 12.10 4.54 -0.97
N SER A 114 11.92 3.23 -1.07
CA SER A 114 11.97 2.50 -2.34
C SER A 114 10.80 2.89 -3.24
N ILE A 115 9.62 3.07 -2.64
CA ILE A 115 8.39 3.44 -3.34
C ILE A 115 7.66 4.49 -2.51
N GLU A 116 7.11 5.48 -3.20
CA GLU A 116 6.23 6.49 -2.65
C GLU A 116 4.89 6.43 -3.37
N VAL A 117 3.79 6.30 -2.63
CA VAL A 117 2.44 6.35 -3.15
C VAL A 117 1.79 7.65 -2.73
N HIS A 118 1.35 8.44 -3.69
CA HIS A 118 0.57 9.65 -3.50
C HIS A 118 -0.92 9.32 -3.55
N THR A 119 -1.64 9.53 -2.45
CA THR A 119 -3.04 9.11 -2.34
C THR A 119 -4.03 10.23 -2.64
N SER A 120 -3.78 11.44 -2.14
CA SER A 120 -4.60 12.64 -2.40
C SER A 120 -4.00 13.87 -1.73
N GLY A 121 -4.16 15.05 -2.35
CA GLY A 121 -3.58 16.29 -1.81
C GLY A 121 -2.05 16.27 -1.82
N THR A 122 -1.39 17.28 -1.30
CA THR A 122 0.06 17.48 -1.43
C THR A 122 0.90 16.75 -0.37
N THR A 123 0.30 16.29 0.72
CA THR A 123 1.01 15.73 1.88
C THR A 123 0.48 14.37 2.34
N LYS A 124 -0.34 13.70 1.51
CA LYS A 124 -0.89 12.39 1.82
C LYS A 124 -0.18 11.31 1.04
N HIS A 125 0.74 10.64 1.72
CA HIS A 125 1.66 9.68 1.12
C HIS A 125 1.72 8.39 1.92
N HIS A 126 1.88 7.26 1.21
CA HIS A 126 2.43 6.05 1.81
C HIS A 126 3.87 5.88 1.34
N PHE A 127 4.75 5.61 2.25
CA PHE A 127 6.15 5.29 1.95
C PHE A 127 6.43 3.82 2.22
N TYR A 128 7.21 3.20 1.35
CA TYR A 128 7.62 1.80 1.47
C TYR A 128 9.14 1.68 1.32
N TRP A 129 9.72 0.91 2.20
CA TRP A 129 11.11 0.44 2.13
C TRP A 129 11.03 -1.05 1.84
N ALA A 130 11.08 -1.41 0.55
CA ALA A 130 11.05 -2.80 0.11
C ALA A 130 12.30 -3.52 0.63
N LEU A 131 12.10 -4.70 1.20
CA LEU A 131 13.16 -5.56 1.70
C LEU A 131 13.63 -6.49 0.58
N ASP A 132 14.92 -6.82 0.58
CA ASP A 132 15.41 -7.90 -0.29
C ASP A 132 14.91 -9.24 0.27
N THR A 133 14.73 -10.24 -0.60
CA THR A 133 14.32 -11.59 -0.17
C THR A 133 15.30 -12.24 0.81
N ALA A 134 16.52 -11.72 0.90
CA ALA A 134 17.54 -12.13 1.89
C ALA A 134 17.36 -11.45 3.26
N ASP A 135 16.53 -10.39 3.34
CA ASP A 135 16.27 -9.66 4.59
C ASP A 135 15.11 -10.34 5.33
N ASP A 136 15.45 -11.34 6.14
CA ASP A 136 14.45 -12.06 6.95
C ASP A 136 14.24 -11.31 8.28
N ILE A 137 13.31 -10.35 8.29
CA ILE A 137 12.89 -9.68 9.52
C ILE A 137 11.55 -10.20 10.01
N ASP A 138 11.42 -10.39 11.31
CA ASP A 138 10.18 -10.86 11.92
C ASP A 138 9.13 -9.74 12.05
N VAL A 139 7.89 -10.16 12.29
CA VAL A 139 6.74 -9.24 12.46
C VAL A 139 6.97 -8.24 13.60
N PRO A 140 7.43 -8.62 14.82
CA PRO A 140 7.71 -7.67 15.89
C PRO A 140 8.74 -6.60 15.50
N THR A 141 9.82 -6.99 14.82
CA THR A 141 10.85 -6.07 14.33
C THR A 141 10.30 -5.09 13.31
N ALA A 142 9.55 -5.57 12.31
CA ALA A 142 8.92 -4.73 11.31
C ALA A 142 7.96 -3.70 11.93
N GLU A 143 7.12 -4.13 12.87
CA GLU A 143 6.22 -3.21 13.58
C GLU A 143 6.97 -2.20 14.47
N ALA A 144 8.10 -2.58 15.05
CA ALA A 144 8.94 -1.64 15.80
C ALA A 144 9.53 -0.57 14.87
N MET A 145 9.98 -0.97 13.67
CA MET A 145 10.45 -0.04 12.64
C MET A 145 9.32 0.88 12.15
N ASN A 146 8.13 0.35 11.88
CA ASN A 146 6.97 1.18 11.49
C ASN A 146 6.61 2.18 12.61
N ARG A 147 6.63 1.75 13.88
CA ARG A 147 6.38 2.67 15.02
C ARG A 147 7.42 3.78 15.15
N ALA A 148 8.68 3.51 14.86
CA ALA A 148 9.72 4.54 14.89
C ALA A 148 9.49 5.66 13.86
N LEU A 149 8.75 5.39 12.78
CA LEU A 149 8.38 6.39 11.77
C LEU A 149 7.29 7.36 12.25
N VAL A 150 6.58 7.03 13.35
CA VAL A 150 5.58 7.92 13.96
C VAL A 150 6.22 9.22 14.46
N ASP A 151 7.43 9.16 14.98
CA ASP A 151 8.18 10.35 15.42
C ASP A 151 8.52 11.29 14.24
N LEU A 152 8.44 10.79 13.01
CA LEU A 152 8.63 11.57 11.78
C LEU A 152 7.31 12.07 11.18
N GLY A 153 6.17 11.78 11.81
CA GLY A 153 4.84 12.24 11.39
C GLY A 153 3.98 11.18 10.71
N ALA A 154 4.37 9.90 10.74
CA ALA A 154 3.51 8.81 10.28
C ALA A 154 2.29 8.60 11.21
N ASP A 155 1.20 8.06 10.67
CA ASP A 155 0.00 7.74 11.43
C ASP A 155 0.27 6.58 12.41
N PRO A 156 0.13 6.81 13.73
CA PRO A 156 0.34 5.76 14.74
C PRO A 156 -0.68 4.60 14.61
N ALA A 157 -1.84 4.83 13.97
CA ALA A 157 -2.84 3.80 13.73
C ALA A 157 -2.48 2.86 12.56
N ALA A 158 -1.41 3.17 11.79
CA ALA A 158 -1.03 2.42 10.58
C ALA A 158 0.32 1.70 10.72
N THR A 159 0.63 1.17 11.90
CA THR A 159 1.95 0.55 12.18
C THR A 159 1.96 -0.97 12.15
N ASP A 160 0.79 -1.62 12.01
CA ASP A 160 0.69 -3.08 11.98
C ASP A 160 1.12 -3.68 10.64
N THR A 161 1.69 -4.87 10.66
CA THR A 161 2.23 -5.56 9.48
C THR A 161 1.17 -6.12 8.54
N SER A 162 -0.08 -6.25 8.99
CA SER A 162 -1.22 -6.67 8.16
C SER A 162 -2.07 -5.50 7.65
N ARG A 163 -1.49 -4.29 7.60
CA ARG A 163 -2.17 -3.07 7.19
C ARG A 163 -2.67 -3.14 5.75
N LEU A 164 -3.89 -2.61 5.53
CA LEU A 164 -4.40 -2.31 4.20
C LEU A 164 -4.02 -0.87 3.83
N LEU A 165 -3.32 -0.73 2.71
CA LEU A 165 -3.02 0.56 2.10
C LEU A 165 -3.55 0.59 0.67
N ARG A 166 -3.76 1.79 0.12
CA ARG A 166 -4.34 1.96 -1.21
C ARG A 166 -3.43 1.43 -2.29
N LEU A 167 -4.02 0.66 -3.20
CA LEU A 167 -3.34 0.17 -4.39
C LEU A 167 -3.30 1.29 -5.46
N PRO A 168 -2.13 1.64 -5.99
CA PRO A 168 -2.00 2.62 -7.08
C PRO A 168 -2.73 2.20 -8.36
N GLY A 169 -3.07 3.18 -9.20
CA GLY A 169 -3.76 2.96 -10.46
C GLY A 169 -5.28 3.05 -10.38
N PHE A 170 -5.84 3.31 -9.21
CA PHE A 170 -7.29 3.45 -8.97
C PHE A 170 -7.63 4.82 -8.42
N LEU A 171 -8.87 5.27 -8.66
CA LEU A 171 -9.38 6.51 -8.12
C LEU A 171 -9.62 6.41 -6.61
N HIS A 172 -9.28 7.48 -5.88
CA HIS A 172 -9.53 7.60 -4.45
C HIS A 172 -10.98 8.02 -4.20
N MET A 173 -11.90 7.07 -4.24
CA MET A 173 -13.35 7.29 -4.29
C MET A 173 -13.94 7.98 -3.05
N LYS A 174 -13.19 8.08 -1.94
CA LYS A 174 -13.54 8.95 -0.79
C LYS A 174 -13.75 10.40 -1.19
N TYR A 175 -13.17 10.84 -2.29
CA TYR A 175 -13.23 12.21 -2.81
C TYR A 175 -14.02 12.34 -4.12
N ARG A 176 -14.88 11.35 -4.45
CA ARG A 176 -15.67 11.31 -5.68
C ARG A 176 -16.58 12.51 -5.91
N ASP A 177 -16.96 13.22 -4.83
CA ASP A 177 -17.82 14.40 -4.88
C ASP A 177 -17.05 15.72 -5.11
N ARG A 178 -15.72 15.63 -5.35
CA ARG A 178 -14.89 16.78 -5.74
C ARG A 178 -14.93 16.98 -7.25
N ASP A 179 -14.55 18.17 -7.69
CA ASP A 179 -14.43 18.50 -9.13
C ASP A 179 -13.53 17.51 -9.87
N GLU A 180 -12.49 17.01 -9.19
CA GLU A 180 -11.60 15.97 -9.70
C GLU A 180 -11.33 14.92 -8.60
N THR A 181 -11.70 13.67 -8.89
CA THR A 181 -11.40 12.53 -8.01
C THR A 181 -9.93 12.16 -8.16
N PRO A 182 -9.11 12.21 -7.09
CA PRO A 182 -7.68 11.93 -7.20
C PRO A 182 -7.39 10.49 -7.66
N LEU A 183 -6.47 10.34 -8.61
CA LEU A 183 -5.87 9.05 -8.94
C LEU A 183 -4.76 8.74 -7.93
N VAL A 184 -4.77 7.55 -7.37
CA VAL A 184 -3.65 7.07 -6.53
C VAL A 184 -2.49 6.68 -7.43
N THR A 185 -1.33 7.32 -7.24
CA THR A 185 -0.14 7.12 -8.09
C THR A 185 1.05 6.64 -7.29
N ALA A 186 1.97 5.94 -7.95
CA ALA A 186 3.24 5.52 -7.35
C ALA A 186 4.42 6.16 -8.08
N THR A 187 5.46 6.49 -7.32
CA THR A 187 6.78 6.84 -7.82
C THR A 187 7.82 5.91 -7.20
N PHE A 188 8.82 5.53 -8.00
CA PHE A 188 9.83 4.56 -7.59
C PHE A 188 11.14 5.29 -7.33
N GLY A 189 11.73 5.05 -6.16
CA GLY A 189 13.08 5.52 -5.83
C GLY A 189 14.10 4.88 -6.76
N GLN A 190 15.23 5.55 -6.99
CA GLN A 190 16.35 4.90 -7.69
C GLN A 190 16.81 3.71 -6.84
N ALA A 191 16.85 2.52 -7.44
CA ALA A 191 17.43 1.35 -6.80
C ALA A 191 18.83 1.71 -6.27
N GLN A 192 19.04 1.57 -4.96
CA GLN A 192 20.38 1.73 -4.39
C GLN A 192 21.28 0.70 -5.10
N PRO A 193 22.47 1.10 -5.61
CA PRO A 193 23.42 0.12 -6.11
C PRO A 193 23.71 -0.85 -4.95
N LYS A 194 23.46 -2.14 -5.20
CA LYS A 194 23.73 -3.21 -4.22
C LYS A 194 25.14 -2.99 -3.69
N GLY A 195 25.26 -2.71 -2.40
CA GLY A 195 26.57 -2.50 -1.76
C GLY A 195 27.40 -3.75 -1.98
N GLY A 196 28.42 -3.65 -2.84
CA GLY A 196 29.42 -4.69 -2.97
C GLY A 196 30.03 -4.90 -1.61
N LYS A 197 29.90 -6.11 -1.08
CA LYS A 197 30.70 -6.55 0.09
C LYS A 197 32.16 -6.38 -0.31
N GLN A 198 32.84 -5.43 0.31
CA GLN A 198 34.32 -5.41 0.37
C GLN A 198 34.78 -6.45 1.36
#